data_742500f283c627e88e73b414c146209a
#
_entry.id   742500f283c627e88e73b414c146209a
#
_cell.length_a   1.000
_cell.length_b   1.000
_cell.length_c   1.000
_cell.angle_alpha   90.00
_cell.angle_beta   90.00
_cell.angle_gamma   90.00
#
_symmetry.space_group_name_H-M   'P 1'
#
loop_
_entity.id
_entity.type
_entity.pdbx_description
1 polymer ?
#
loop_
_entity_poly.entity_id
_entity_poly.type
_entity_poly.pdbx_seq_one_letter_code
_entity_poly.pdbx_strand_id
1 'polypeptide(L)'
;MRREVFETPGQVTLDLRVPSGRIDLETGPGTTTEVELDARGGADQVRELLEDARIELREVRGGHEVVVDVEAKRGLGLGFLRRVEIRLRVSSPEGTHVRAETASAERPTADRAVA
;
A
#
# COMPACT_ATOMS: atom_id res chain seq x y z
N MET A 1 4.09 -1.96 -13.03
CA MET A 1 3.20 -2.21 -11.88
C MET A 1 3.74 -3.38 -11.06
N ARG A 2 3.67 -3.24 -9.76
CA ARG A 2 4.06 -4.31 -8.83
C ARG A 2 2.81 -4.84 -8.15
N ARG A 3 2.67 -6.17 -8.12
CA ARG A 3 1.51 -6.83 -7.55
C ARG A 3 1.96 -7.95 -6.62
N GLU A 4 1.41 -7.96 -5.41
CA GLU A 4 1.66 -9.00 -4.43
C GLU A 4 0.34 -9.54 -3.94
N VAL A 5 0.27 -10.85 -3.73
CA VAL A 5 -0.93 -11.52 -3.24
C VAL A 5 -0.55 -12.34 -2.02
N PHE A 6 -1.27 -12.14 -0.92
CA PHE A 6 -0.99 -12.82 0.34
C PHE A 6 -2.22 -13.54 0.85
N GLU A 7 -2.01 -14.73 1.40
CA GLU A 7 -3.06 -15.40 2.17
C GLU A 7 -3.08 -14.79 3.56
N THR A 8 -4.23 -14.25 3.95
CA THR A 8 -4.36 -13.50 5.20
C THR A 8 -5.62 -13.96 5.97
N PRO A 9 -5.68 -15.23 6.38
CA PRO A 9 -6.81 -15.67 7.21
C PRO A 9 -6.77 -15.00 8.58
N GLY A 10 -7.93 -14.81 9.17
CA GLY A 10 -8.05 -14.16 10.46
C GLY A 10 -8.13 -12.65 10.35
N GLN A 11 -7.74 -11.96 11.41
CA GLN A 11 -7.77 -10.51 11.45
C GLN A 11 -6.69 -9.94 10.54
N VAL A 12 -7.04 -8.94 9.75
CA VAL A 12 -6.07 -8.29 8.86
C VAL A 12 -5.91 -6.82 9.24
N THR A 13 -4.68 -6.38 9.29
CA THR A 13 -4.34 -4.97 9.47
C THR A 13 -3.48 -4.54 8.27
N LEU A 14 -3.82 -3.42 7.68
CA LEU A 14 -3.02 -2.82 6.62
C LEU A 14 -2.29 -1.60 7.20
N ASP A 15 -0.98 -1.58 7.03
CA ASP A 15 -0.15 -0.44 7.41
C ASP A 15 0.42 0.16 6.13
N LEU A 16 -0.15 1.27 5.71
CA LEU A 16 0.12 1.86 4.42
C LEU A 16 0.82 3.21 4.59
N ARG A 17 1.99 3.36 3.98
CA ARG A 17 2.76 4.59 4.01
C ARG A 17 3.12 5.01 2.60
N VAL A 18 2.38 5.98 2.10
CA VAL A 18 2.56 6.51 0.76
C VAL A 18 2.78 8.01 0.88
N PRO A 19 3.91 8.55 0.42
CA PRO A 19 4.22 9.96 0.62
C PRO A 19 3.31 10.88 -0.18
N SER A 20 2.87 10.45 -1.36
CA SER A 20 1.96 11.24 -2.17
C SER A 20 1.27 10.32 -3.17
N GLY A 21 0.14 10.76 -3.70
CA GLY A 21 -0.58 9.99 -4.70
C GLY A 21 -1.95 9.58 -4.22
N ARG A 22 -2.39 8.41 -4.65
CA ARG A 22 -3.74 7.93 -4.38
C ARG A 22 -3.73 6.54 -3.78
N ILE A 23 -4.57 6.33 -2.78
CA ILE A 23 -4.79 5.02 -2.16
C ILE A 23 -6.25 4.63 -2.37
N ASP A 24 -6.47 3.51 -3.03
CA ASP A 24 -7.79 2.93 -3.21
C ASP A 24 -7.88 1.61 -2.45
N LEU A 25 -8.88 1.49 -1.59
CA LEU A 25 -9.07 0.30 -0.78
C LEU A 25 -10.42 -0.33 -1.10
N GLU A 26 -10.42 -1.65 -1.23
CA GLU A 26 -11.63 -2.44 -1.41
C GLU A 26 -11.63 -3.58 -0.41
N THR A 27 -12.81 -3.91 0.10
CA THR A 27 -12.97 -5.09 0.94
C THR A 27 -14.01 -6.01 0.33
N GLY A 28 -13.88 -7.30 0.60
CA GLY A 28 -14.79 -8.28 0.08
C GLY A 28 -14.66 -9.61 0.81
N PRO A 29 -15.41 -10.63 0.38
CA PRO A 29 -15.34 -11.94 1.01
C PRO A 29 -14.01 -12.62 0.72
N GLY A 30 -13.64 -13.55 1.58
CA GLY A 30 -12.42 -14.33 1.37
C GLY A 30 -11.36 -14.04 2.40
N THR A 31 -10.18 -14.61 2.17
CA THR A 31 -9.06 -14.54 3.10
C THR A 31 -7.76 -14.10 2.43
N THR A 32 -7.87 -13.45 1.28
CA THR A 32 -6.71 -13.06 0.48
C THR A 32 -6.61 -11.54 0.46
N THR A 33 -5.39 -11.03 0.60
CA THR A 33 -5.09 -9.61 0.43
C THR A 33 -4.23 -9.43 -0.80
N GLU A 34 -4.67 -8.54 -1.69
CA GLU A 34 -3.94 -8.24 -2.92
C GLU A 34 -3.51 -6.79 -2.90
N VAL A 35 -2.23 -6.56 -3.21
CA VAL A 35 -1.66 -5.22 -3.25
C VAL A 35 -1.17 -4.93 -4.65
N GLU A 36 -1.63 -3.84 -5.23
CA GLU A 36 -1.15 -3.36 -6.52
C GLU A 36 -0.55 -1.97 -6.33
N LEU A 37 0.72 -1.84 -6.67
CA LEU A 37 1.43 -0.56 -6.61
C LEU A 37 1.83 -0.16 -8.01
N ASP A 38 1.41 1.03 -8.42
CA ASP A 38 1.76 1.58 -9.71
C ASP A 38 2.25 3.01 -9.56
N ALA A 39 2.92 3.49 -10.57
CA ALA A 39 3.43 4.85 -10.57
C ALA A 39 3.55 5.35 -12.01
N ARG A 40 3.40 6.66 -12.17
CA ARG A 40 3.58 7.34 -13.44
C ARG A 40 4.65 8.40 -13.29
N GLY A 41 5.49 8.52 -14.31
CA GLY A 41 6.58 9.46 -14.31
C GLY A 41 7.68 8.99 -15.24
N GLY A 42 8.90 9.45 -15.03
CA GLY A 42 10.04 8.97 -15.78
C GLY A 42 10.26 7.47 -15.60
N ALA A 43 10.59 6.77 -16.67
CA ALA A 43 10.68 5.31 -16.65
C ALA A 43 11.63 4.79 -15.57
N ASP A 44 12.79 5.41 -15.43
CA ASP A 44 13.79 4.96 -14.45
C ASP A 44 13.30 5.20 -13.02
N GLN A 45 12.70 6.35 -12.76
CA GLN A 45 12.18 6.68 -11.44
C GLN A 45 11.04 5.73 -11.04
N VAL A 46 10.15 5.43 -11.98
CA VAL A 46 9.04 4.52 -11.73
C VAL A 46 9.55 3.12 -11.40
N ARG A 47 10.48 2.62 -12.20
CA ARG A 47 11.05 1.29 -11.97
C ARG A 47 11.73 1.22 -10.61
N GLU A 48 12.54 2.20 -10.28
CA GLU A 48 13.25 2.25 -9.01
C GLU A 48 12.26 2.29 -7.83
N LEU A 49 11.25 3.13 -7.92
CA LEU A 49 10.23 3.22 -6.88
C LEU A 49 9.52 1.89 -6.67
N LEU A 50 9.11 1.23 -7.74
CA LEU A 50 8.39 -0.03 -7.64
C LEU A 50 9.26 -1.16 -7.09
N GLU A 51 10.53 -1.19 -7.47
CA GLU A 51 11.45 -2.21 -6.96
C GLU A 51 11.80 -2.01 -5.49
N ASP A 52 11.94 -0.77 -5.08
CA ASP A 52 12.40 -0.44 -3.74
C ASP A 52 11.28 -0.31 -2.71
N ALA A 53 10.04 -0.23 -3.14
CA ALA A 53 8.92 -0.18 -2.22
C ALA A 53 8.88 -1.45 -1.37
N ARG A 54 8.61 -1.26 -0.09
CA ARG A 54 8.54 -2.37 0.84
C ARG A 54 7.09 -2.86 0.91
N ILE A 55 6.88 -4.10 0.53
CA ILE A 55 5.57 -4.76 0.63
C ILE A 55 5.80 -6.07 1.34
N GLU A 56 5.33 -6.18 2.57
CA GLU A 56 5.61 -7.33 3.44
C GLU A 56 4.36 -7.86 4.11
N LEU A 57 4.36 -9.17 4.33
CA LEU A 57 3.37 -9.85 5.14
C LEU A 57 4.01 -10.22 6.47
N ARG A 58 3.33 -9.90 7.57
CA ARG A 58 3.76 -10.29 8.92
C ARG A 58 2.65 -11.06 9.59
N GLU A 59 3.02 -12.09 10.33
CA GLU A 59 2.08 -12.76 11.22
C GLU A 59 2.04 -11.99 12.53
N VAL A 60 0.81 -11.73 12.98
CA VAL A 60 0.59 -11.07 14.27
C VAL A 60 -0.42 -11.89 15.05
N ARG A 61 -0.57 -11.58 16.34
CA ARG A 61 -1.51 -12.32 17.17
C ARG A 61 -2.93 -12.21 16.59
N GLY A 62 -3.50 -13.36 16.27
CA GLY A 62 -4.87 -13.44 15.77
C GLY A 62 -5.03 -13.15 14.29
N GLY A 63 -3.95 -12.93 13.54
CA GLY A 63 -4.07 -12.66 12.13
C GLY A 63 -2.79 -12.25 11.44
N HIS A 64 -2.92 -11.28 10.54
CA HIS A 64 -1.83 -10.87 9.68
C HIS A 64 -1.79 -9.35 9.54
N GLU A 65 -0.60 -8.83 9.30
CA GLU A 65 -0.39 -7.43 8.98
C GLU A 65 0.30 -7.34 7.61
N VAL A 66 -0.24 -6.52 6.73
CA VAL A 66 0.38 -6.23 5.44
C VAL A 66 0.93 -4.81 5.50
N VAL A 67 2.23 -4.69 5.28
CA VAL A 67 2.93 -3.41 5.32
C VAL A 67 3.29 -2.98 3.92
N VAL A 68 2.86 -1.79 3.53
CA VAL A 68 3.26 -1.16 2.28
C VAL A 68 3.92 0.17 2.64
N ASP A 69 5.21 0.27 2.39
CA ASP A 69 5.99 1.45 2.75
C ASP A 69 6.81 1.92 1.53
N VAL A 70 6.32 2.96 0.90
CA VAL A 70 6.98 3.54 -0.27
C VAL A 70 8.08 4.52 0.15
N GLU A 71 8.07 4.95 1.40
CA GLU A 71 9.06 5.88 1.92
C GLU A 71 10.32 5.20 2.44
N ALA A 72 10.35 3.87 2.43
CA ALA A 72 11.46 3.12 3.02
C ALA A 72 12.80 3.36 2.33
N LYS A 73 12.76 3.76 1.06
CA LYS A 73 13.97 3.96 0.28
C LYS A 73 14.72 5.21 0.73
N ARG A 74 15.95 5.03 1.16
CA ARG A 74 16.83 6.13 1.49
C ARG A 74 17.23 6.87 0.21
N GLY A 75 17.24 8.18 0.27
CA GLY A 75 17.70 9.00 -0.85
C GLY A 75 16.60 9.47 -1.77
N LEU A 76 15.37 9.07 -1.56
CA LEU A 76 14.25 9.64 -2.28
C LEU A 76 14.02 11.07 -1.79
N GLY A 77 14.37 12.03 -2.60
CA GLY A 77 14.13 13.43 -2.28
C GLY A 77 12.74 13.88 -2.67
N LEU A 78 12.35 15.04 -2.17
CA LEU A 78 11.06 15.63 -2.53
C LEU A 78 10.94 15.86 -4.03
N GLY A 79 12.02 16.22 -4.68
CA GLY A 79 12.04 16.41 -6.12
C GLY A 79 11.73 15.14 -6.89
N PHE A 80 12.23 14.01 -6.41
CA PHE A 80 11.92 12.72 -7.01
C PHE A 80 10.43 12.41 -6.87
N LEU A 81 9.88 12.55 -5.67
CA LEU A 81 8.49 12.22 -5.40
C LEU A 81 7.52 13.13 -6.16
N ARG A 82 7.90 14.37 -6.41
CA ARG A 82 7.07 15.29 -7.19
C ARG A 82 6.96 14.91 -8.65
N ARG A 83 7.93 14.16 -9.16
CA ARG A 83 7.97 13.73 -10.56
C ARG A 83 7.27 12.41 -10.79
N VAL A 84 6.83 11.78 -9.72
CA VAL A 84 6.22 10.47 -9.77
C VAL A 84 4.85 10.53 -9.12
N GLU A 85 3.85 10.06 -9.85
CA GLU A 85 2.51 9.93 -9.31
C GLU A 85 2.31 8.49 -8.88
N ILE A 86 2.03 8.28 -7.59
CA ILE A 86 1.91 6.95 -6.99
C ILE A 86 0.44 6.59 -6.87
N ARG A 87 0.12 5.36 -7.22
CA ARG A 87 -1.20 4.80 -7.03
C ARG A 87 -1.09 3.46 -6.35
N LEU A 88 -1.71 3.35 -5.19
CA LEU A 88 -1.76 2.11 -4.42
C LEU A 88 -3.20 1.62 -4.39
N ARG A 89 -3.39 0.36 -4.73
CA ARG A 89 -4.69 -0.29 -4.66
C ARG A 89 -4.57 -1.55 -3.82
N VAL A 90 -5.43 -1.70 -2.84
CA VAL A 90 -5.43 -2.87 -1.96
C VAL A 90 -6.83 -3.45 -1.90
N SER A 91 -6.93 -4.76 -2.13
CA SER A 91 -8.16 -5.52 -1.92
C SER A 91 -7.92 -6.46 -0.75
N SER A 92 -8.78 -6.44 0.24
CA SER A 92 -8.59 -7.20 1.47
C SER A 92 -9.90 -7.78 1.98
N PRO A 93 -9.84 -8.74 2.92
CA PRO A 93 -11.05 -9.31 3.52
C PRO A 93 -11.87 -8.27 4.28
N GLU A 94 -13.15 -8.54 4.42
CA GLU A 94 -14.04 -7.71 5.22
C GLU A 94 -13.55 -7.67 6.67
N GLY A 95 -13.74 -6.52 7.32
CA GLY A 95 -13.29 -6.33 8.69
C GLY A 95 -11.83 -5.94 8.83
N THR A 96 -11.14 -5.67 7.75
CA THR A 96 -9.75 -5.24 7.78
C THR A 96 -9.62 -3.87 8.44
N HIS A 97 -8.63 -3.75 9.32
CA HIS A 97 -8.26 -2.46 9.91
C HIS A 97 -7.20 -1.79 9.06
N VAL A 98 -7.36 -0.50 8.82
CA VAL A 98 -6.40 0.24 8.00
C VAL A 98 -5.74 1.34 8.81
N ARG A 99 -4.40 1.38 8.71
CA ARG A 99 -3.60 2.46 9.24
C ARG A 99 -2.87 3.06 8.04
N ALA A 100 -3.21 4.28 7.67
CA ALA A 100 -2.61 4.93 6.51
C ALA A 100 -1.98 6.25 6.93
N GLU A 101 -0.71 6.41 6.55
CA GLU A 101 0.02 7.64 6.76
C GLU A 101 0.41 8.21 5.40
N THR A 102 -0.01 9.42 5.15
CA THR A 102 0.30 10.09 3.90
C THR A 102 0.64 11.55 4.19
N ALA A 103 1.61 12.08 3.47
CA ALA A 103 1.95 13.49 3.57
C ALA A 103 1.04 14.32 2.67
N SER A 104 0.77 13.86 1.46
CA SER A 104 -0.04 14.58 0.48
C SER A 104 -0.90 13.65 -0.37
N ALA A 105 -1.02 12.38 -0.03
CA ALA A 105 -1.87 11.45 -0.74
C ALA A 105 -3.33 11.69 -0.36
N GLU A 106 -4.23 11.32 -1.26
CA GLU A 106 -5.65 11.34 -0.97
C GLU A 106 -5.98 10.31 0.10
N ARG A 107 -7.02 10.59 0.88
CA ARG A 107 -7.48 9.65 1.87
C ARG A 107 -7.97 8.37 1.20
N PRO A 108 -7.89 7.22 1.89
CA PRO A 108 -8.45 5.99 1.37
C PRO A 108 -9.91 6.16 0.96
N THR A 109 -10.26 5.62 -0.19
CA THR A 109 -11.60 5.77 -0.74
C THR A 109 -12.60 4.78 -0.17
N ALA A 110 -12.14 3.63 0.30
CA ALA A 110 -13.01 2.63 0.88
C ALA A 110 -13.32 2.98 2.33
N ASP A 111 -14.55 3.27 2.62
CA ASP A 111 -14.98 3.63 3.97
C ASP A 111 -15.23 2.43 4.87
N ARG A 112 -15.04 1.23 4.38
CA ARG A 112 -15.25 0.00 5.15
C ARG A 112 -14.08 -0.33 6.04
N ALA A 113 -12.93 0.18 5.71
CA ALA A 113 -11.74 -0.02 6.50
C ALA A 113 -11.75 1.00 7.64
N VAL A 114 -11.71 0.52 8.84
CA VAL A 114 -11.74 1.37 10.03
C VAL A 114 -10.41 1.25 10.73
N ALA A 115 -9.80 2.37 10.95
CA ALA A 115 -8.55 2.42 11.67
C ALA A 115 -8.79 2.44 13.18
#